data_3820933b5f0657900d3c0c3b101019a4
#
_entry.id   3820933b5f0657900d3c0c3b101019a4
#
_cell.length_a   1.000
_cell.length_b   1.000
_cell.length_c   1.000
_cell.angle_alpha   90.00
_cell.angle_beta   90.00
_cell.angle_gamma   90.00
#
_symmetry.space_group_name_H-M   'P 1'
#
loop_
_entity.id
_entity.type
_entity.pdbx_description
1 polymer ?
#
loop_
_entity_poly.entity_id
_entity_poly.type
_entity_poly.pdbx_seq_one_letter_code
_entity_poly.pdbx_strand_id
1 'polypeptide(L)'
;AQRSLFEHEAHVIARLHHPNIVRIFSAACRPGCCYYAMELIEGKSLDGCEFSNPYEIARIGLQAARAIAYAHRCGILHRDIKPANLLLDEAGEVHVSDFGLAFLLQGRNEVIEKEGAQSGTLRYMSPERLVHGVNTFSSDQYAFGVTLYELVAKSPPFPGLAPEELMERICREPVPPLKCSEPDLAAIINKCVSFRPESRYRSMDELSEDLLHFLNHEPVGASSPSPA
;
A
#
# COMPACT_ATOMS: atom_id res chain seq x y z
N ALA A 1 -27.69 3.22 6.48
CA ALA A 1 -26.56 2.49 7.09
C ALA A 1 -25.24 2.79 6.38
N GLN A 2 -25.08 2.53 5.08
CA GLN A 2 -23.81 2.74 4.35
C GLN A 2 -23.35 4.21 4.30
N ARG A 3 -24.28 5.17 4.09
CA ARG A 3 -23.97 6.61 4.07
C ARG A 3 -23.43 7.11 5.41
N SER A 4 -24.06 6.70 6.51
CA SER A 4 -23.61 7.06 7.86
C SER A 4 -22.23 6.48 8.18
N LEU A 5 -21.93 5.28 7.65
CA LEU A 5 -20.61 4.67 7.81
C LEU A 5 -19.54 5.44 7.02
N PHE A 6 -19.82 5.82 5.77
CA PHE A 6 -18.90 6.64 4.95
C PHE A 6 -18.59 7.99 5.63
N GLU A 7 -19.63 8.71 6.05
CA GLU A 7 -19.44 10.01 6.72
C GLU A 7 -18.64 9.84 8.02
N HIS A 8 -18.91 8.80 8.80
CA HIS A 8 -18.18 8.51 10.03
C HIS A 8 -16.69 8.22 9.77
N GLU A 9 -16.37 7.31 8.83
CA GLU A 9 -14.97 6.98 8.52
C GLU A 9 -14.25 8.16 7.86
N ALA A 10 -14.91 8.91 6.97
CA ALA A 10 -14.31 10.12 6.41
C ALA A 10 -13.97 11.15 7.50
N HIS A 11 -14.80 11.29 8.54
CA HIS A 11 -14.50 12.13 9.71
C HIS A 11 -13.31 11.60 10.53
N VAL A 12 -13.16 10.28 10.62
CA VAL A 12 -12.02 9.67 11.32
C VAL A 12 -10.73 9.93 10.55
N ILE A 13 -10.76 9.74 9.22
CA ILE A 13 -9.60 9.99 8.35
C ILE A 13 -9.25 11.49 8.32
N ALA A 14 -10.24 12.39 8.33
CA ALA A 14 -10.01 13.84 8.38
C ALA A 14 -9.27 14.32 9.65
N ARG A 15 -9.16 13.50 10.68
CA ARG A 15 -8.36 13.77 11.90
C ARG A 15 -6.88 13.40 11.74
N LEU A 16 -6.51 12.71 10.67
CA LEU A 16 -5.11 12.43 10.39
C LEU A 16 -4.39 13.74 10.01
N HIS A 17 -3.33 14.06 10.75
CA HIS A 17 -2.51 15.24 10.51
C HIS A 17 -1.07 14.78 10.40
N HIS A 18 -0.60 14.59 9.16
CA HIS A 18 0.76 14.17 8.86
C HIS A 18 1.21 14.83 7.54
N PRO A 19 2.45 15.32 7.42
CA PRO A 19 2.91 16.01 6.21
C PRO A 19 2.80 15.16 4.94
N ASN A 20 2.91 13.84 5.08
CA ASN A 20 2.82 12.89 3.96
C ASN A 20 1.44 12.19 3.87
N ILE A 21 0.37 12.76 4.40
CA ILE A 21 -1.01 12.30 4.21
C ILE A 21 -1.83 13.44 3.61
N VAL A 22 -2.50 13.18 2.49
CA VAL A 22 -3.40 14.13 1.86
C VAL A 22 -4.54 14.49 2.82
N ARG A 23 -4.70 15.78 3.12
CA ARG A 23 -5.70 16.24 4.07
C ARG A 23 -7.10 16.18 3.48
N ILE A 24 -8.06 15.62 4.22
CA ILE A 24 -9.48 15.68 3.89
C ILE A 24 -10.09 16.89 4.62
N PHE A 25 -10.74 17.78 3.88
CA PHE A 25 -11.39 18.98 4.39
C PHE A 25 -12.85 18.73 4.79
N SER A 26 -13.57 17.95 3.98
CA SER A 26 -14.98 17.63 4.23
C SER A 26 -15.40 16.38 3.47
N ALA A 27 -16.45 15.72 3.95
CA ALA A 27 -17.11 14.62 3.28
C ALA A 27 -18.63 14.74 3.45
N ALA A 28 -19.38 14.39 2.43
CA ALA A 28 -20.84 14.37 2.49
C ALA A 28 -21.44 13.34 1.54
N CYS A 29 -22.66 12.87 1.86
CA CYS A 29 -23.44 12.02 0.99
C CYS A 29 -24.75 12.69 0.61
N ARG A 30 -25.06 12.71 -0.69
CA ARG A 30 -26.35 13.08 -1.27
C ARG A 30 -27.03 11.86 -1.86
N PRO A 31 -28.34 11.90 -2.19
CA PRO A 31 -28.99 10.80 -2.91
C PRO A 31 -28.23 10.46 -4.20
N GLY A 32 -27.68 9.24 -4.27
CA GLY A 32 -26.96 8.74 -5.44
C GLY A 32 -25.46 9.06 -5.50
N CYS A 33 -24.93 9.92 -4.61
CA CYS A 33 -23.51 10.29 -4.65
C CYS A 33 -22.95 10.59 -3.26
N CYS A 34 -21.80 9.98 -2.91
CA CYS A 34 -20.97 10.40 -1.79
C CYS A 34 -19.69 11.03 -2.34
N TYR A 35 -19.23 12.09 -1.71
CA TYR A 35 -18.03 12.82 -2.11
C TYR A 35 -17.26 13.32 -0.91
N TYR A 36 -15.99 13.57 -1.10
CA TYR A 36 -15.15 14.29 -0.14
C TYR A 36 -14.32 15.34 -0.87
N ALA A 37 -13.99 16.42 -0.16
CA ALA A 37 -13.04 17.43 -0.61
C ALA A 37 -11.72 17.23 0.11
N MET A 38 -10.64 17.17 -0.64
CA MET A 38 -9.30 16.97 -0.12
C MET A 38 -8.33 18.01 -0.65
N GLU A 39 -7.17 18.08 -0.05
CA GLU A 39 -6.05 18.90 -0.50
C GLU A 39 -5.64 18.50 -1.92
N LEU A 40 -5.41 19.51 -2.76
CA LEU A 40 -4.85 19.31 -4.09
C LEU A 40 -3.32 19.22 -4.00
N ILE A 41 -2.77 18.09 -4.37
CA ILE A 41 -1.32 17.93 -4.49
C ILE A 41 -0.91 18.23 -5.93
N GLU A 42 -0.14 19.31 -6.11
CA GLU A 42 0.46 19.64 -7.40
C GLU A 42 1.62 18.67 -7.67
N GLY A 43 1.39 17.73 -8.61
CA GLY A 43 2.33 16.65 -8.87
C GLY A 43 1.70 15.51 -9.67
N LYS A 44 2.17 14.30 -9.46
CA LYS A 44 1.69 13.10 -10.16
C LYS A 44 1.62 11.89 -9.23
N SER A 45 0.78 10.90 -9.55
CA SER A 45 0.81 9.62 -8.86
C SER A 45 2.07 8.84 -9.24
N LEU A 46 2.46 7.89 -8.39
CA LEU A 46 3.58 6.97 -8.71
C LEU A 46 3.19 5.96 -9.80
N ASP A 47 1.91 5.86 -10.16
CA ASP A 47 1.45 4.98 -11.22
C ASP A 47 2.04 5.42 -12.57
N GLY A 48 2.77 4.52 -13.21
CA GLY A 48 3.51 4.82 -14.45
C GLY A 48 4.76 5.67 -14.27
N CYS A 49 5.18 6.00 -13.03
CA CYS A 49 6.48 6.61 -12.79
C CYS A 49 7.59 5.59 -12.97
N GLU A 50 8.65 6.00 -13.66
CA GLU A 50 9.87 5.20 -13.77
C GLU A 50 10.96 5.80 -12.89
N PHE A 51 11.55 4.95 -12.05
CA PHE A 51 12.68 5.29 -11.21
C PHE A 51 13.90 4.47 -11.67
N SER A 52 15.04 5.13 -11.78
CA SER A 52 16.30 4.47 -12.13
C SER A 52 17.19 4.21 -10.91
N ASN A 53 16.92 4.91 -9.81
CA ASN A 53 17.71 4.84 -8.59
C ASN A 53 16.93 4.15 -7.46
N PRO A 54 17.39 2.96 -6.97
CA PRO A 54 16.76 2.28 -5.84
C PRO A 54 16.70 3.13 -4.55
N TYR A 55 17.65 4.01 -4.32
CA TYR A 55 17.67 4.92 -3.16
C TYR A 55 16.55 5.95 -3.22
N GLU A 56 16.16 6.40 -4.43
CA GLU A 56 15.01 7.27 -4.60
C GLU A 56 13.71 6.54 -4.24
N ILE A 57 13.56 5.28 -4.67
CA ILE A 57 12.41 4.44 -4.31
C ILE A 57 12.37 4.19 -2.79
N ALA A 58 13.52 3.92 -2.17
CA ALA A 58 13.60 3.73 -0.72
C ALA A 58 13.23 5.01 0.05
N ARG A 59 13.63 6.21 -0.43
CA ARG A 59 13.28 7.50 0.19
C ARG A 59 11.76 7.75 0.10
N ILE A 60 11.18 7.52 -1.07
CA ILE A 60 9.74 7.55 -1.31
C ILE A 60 9.03 6.56 -0.38
N GLY A 61 9.55 5.33 -0.33
CA GLY A 61 9.04 4.28 0.54
C GLY A 61 9.08 4.65 2.02
N LEU A 62 10.16 5.26 2.50
CA LEU A 62 10.31 5.70 3.89
C LEU A 62 9.25 6.74 4.28
N GLN A 63 9.02 7.73 3.43
CA GLN A 63 8.01 8.77 3.67
C GLN A 63 6.61 8.17 3.75
N ALA A 64 6.24 7.33 2.75
CA ALA A 64 4.94 6.66 2.73
C ALA A 64 4.78 5.68 3.91
N ALA A 65 5.81 4.92 4.26
CA ALA A 65 5.77 4.00 5.39
C ALA A 65 5.53 4.73 6.72
N ARG A 66 6.17 5.88 6.95
CA ARG A 66 5.94 6.74 8.13
C ARG A 66 4.52 7.28 8.19
N ALA A 67 3.97 7.70 7.05
CA ALA A 67 2.59 8.16 6.95
C ALA A 67 1.59 7.04 7.29
N ILE A 68 1.80 5.85 6.74
CA ILE A 68 0.97 4.66 7.02
C ILE A 68 1.13 4.22 8.48
N ALA A 69 2.37 4.23 9.04
CA ALA A 69 2.62 3.93 10.44
C ALA A 69 1.84 4.87 11.36
N TYR A 70 1.83 6.17 11.05
CA TYR A 70 1.04 7.15 11.80
C TYR A 70 -0.46 6.82 11.76
N ALA A 71 -1.03 6.51 10.58
CA ALA A 71 -2.43 6.11 10.47
C ALA A 71 -2.72 4.83 11.28
N HIS A 72 -1.83 3.83 11.21
CA HIS A 72 -1.96 2.59 11.98
C HIS A 72 -1.95 2.82 13.50
N ARG A 73 -1.11 3.73 14.02
CA ARG A 73 -1.14 4.14 15.43
C ARG A 73 -2.45 4.83 15.82
N CYS A 74 -3.11 5.50 14.88
CA CYS A 74 -4.46 6.04 15.07
C CYS A 74 -5.57 4.99 14.90
N GLY A 75 -5.24 3.71 14.68
CA GLY A 75 -6.21 2.63 14.45
C GLY A 75 -6.84 2.64 13.06
N ILE A 76 -6.26 3.36 12.10
CA ILE A 76 -6.80 3.54 10.75
C ILE A 76 -6.00 2.70 9.76
N LEU A 77 -6.69 1.81 9.01
CA LEU A 77 -6.15 1.04 7.90
C LEU A 77 -6.32 1.82 6.59
N HIS A 78 -5.32 1.72 5.71
CA HIS A 78 -5.42 2.32 4.37
C HIS A 78 -6.32 1.51 3.44
N ARG A 79 -6.15 0.19 3.39
CA ARG A 79 -6.96 -0.79 2.63
C ARG A 79 -6.77 -0.77 1.10
N ASP A 80 -6.17 0.26 0.52
CA ASP A 80 -5.98 0.40 -0.94
C ASP A 80 -4.62 1.02 -1.29
N ILE A 81 -3.53 0.49 -0.69
CA ILE A 81 -2.17 0.95 -1.00
C ILE A 81 -1.77 0.42 -2.37
N LYS A 82 -1.41 1.35 -3.26
CA LYS A 82 -0.95 1.10 -4.63
C LYS A 82 -0.27 2.36 -5.18
N PRO A 83 0.53 2.28 -6.27
CA PRO A 83 1.20 3.44 -6.84
C PRO A 83 0.27 4.61 -7.17
N ALA A 84 -0.97 4.33 -7.63
CA ALA A 84 -1.95 5.36 -7.95
C ALA A 84 -2.36 6.24 -6.76
N ASN A 85 -2.27 5.71 -5.52
CA ASN A 85 -2.66 6.40 -4.28
C ASN A 85 -1.46 6.99 -3.53
N LEU A 86 -0.27 6.97 -4.13
CA LEU A 86 0.94 7.64 -3.66
C LEU A 86 1.25 8.79 -4.62
N LEU A 87 1.06 10.02 -4.17
CA LEU A 87 1.26 11.22 -4.96
C LEU A 87 2.65 11.80 -4.68
N LEU A 88 3.40 12.10 -5.72
CA LEU A 88 4.71 12.74 -5.64
C LEU A 88 4.53 14.19 -6.07
N ASP A 89 4.81 15.14 -5.17
CA ASP A 89 4.74 16.55 -5.47
C ASP A 89 5.99 17.06 -6.22
N GLU A 90 5.98 18.33 -6.62
CA GLU A 90 7.09 18.96 -7.35
C GLU A 90 8.37 19.10 -6.51
N ALA A 91 8.26 19.07 -5.18
CA ALA A 91 9.41 19.05 -4.25
C ALA A 91 10.01 17.65 -4.09
N GLY A 92 9.35 16.61 -4.62
CA GLY A 92 9.75 15.21 -4.48
C GLY A 92 9.33 14.60 -3.15
N GLU A 93 8.32 15.18 -2.48
CA GLU A 93 7.72 14.64 -1.27
C GLU A 93 6.52 13.77 -1.62
N VAL A 94 6.34 12.67 -0.87
CA VAL A 94 5.23 11.72 -1.11
C VAL A 94 4.06 12.06 -0.21
N HIS A 95 2.86 12.01 -0.79
CA HIS A 95 1.59 12.16 -0.08
C HIS A 95 0.71 10.93 -0.30
N VAL A 96 0.32 10.28 0.79
CA VAL A 96 -0.59 9.11 0.77
C VAL A 96 -2.01 9.62 0.69
N SER A 97 -2.74 9.22 -0.36
CA SER A 97 -4.12 9.61 -0.63
C SER A 97 -5.09 8.42 -0.54
N ASP A 98 -6.39 8.69 -0.59
CA ASP A 98 -7.45 7.71 -0.80
C ASP A 98 -7.46 6.53 0.18
N PHE A 99 -7.36 6.84 1.48
CA PHE A 99 -7.61 5.87 2.55
C PHE A 99 -8.99 5.23 2.34
N GLY A 100 -9.02 4.04 1.81
CA GLY A 100 -10.12 3.08 1.58
C GLY A 100 -11.58 3.52 1.70
N LEU A 101 -11.89 4.80 1.48
CA LEU A 101 -13.26 5.35 1.57
C LEU A 101 -14.22 4.71 0.55
N ALA A 102 -13.71 4.33 -0.62
CA ALA A 102 -14.49 3.62 -1.63
C ALA A 102 -14.96 2.24 -1.13
N PHE A 103 -14.16 1.60 -0.27
CA PHE A 103 -14.46 0.29 0.31
C PHE A 103 -15.72 0.29 1.19
N LEU A 104 -16.09 1.44 1.72
CA LEU A 104 -17.24 1.60 2.61
C LEU A 104 -18.57 1.78 1.87
N LEU A 105 -18.50 2.24 0.63
CA LEU A 105 -19.67 2.44 -0.22
C LEU A 105 -20.09 1.14 -0.93
N GLN A 106 -19.15 0.20 -1.08
CA GLN A 106 -19.36 -1.09 -1.68
C GLN A 106 -19.40 -2.13 -0.55
N GLY A 107 -20.45 -2.93 -0.44
CA GLY A 107 -20.56 -3.99 0.60
C GLY A 107 -19.37 -4.96 0.52
N ARG A 108 -18.99 -5.58 1.65
CA ARG A 108 -17.80 -6.45 1.79
C ARG A 108 -17.60 -7.50 0.67
N ASN A 109 -18.69 -8.04 0.11
CA ASN A 109 -18.62 -9.08 -0.93
C ASN A 109 -18.59 -8.48 -2.35
N GLU A 110 -19.17 -7.29 -2.58
CA GLU A 110 -19.19 -6.65 -3.90
C GLU A 110 -17.82 -6.12 -4.33
N VAL A 111 -16.91 -5.87 -3.38
CA VAL A 111 -15.57 -5.35 -3.65
C VAL A 111 -14.69 -6.42 -4.28
N ILE A 112 -14.73 -7.66 -3.77
CA ILE A 112 -13.93 -8.76 -4.33
C ILE A 112 -14.46 -9.15 -5.72
N GLU A 113 -15.80 -9.09 -5.93
CA GLU A 113 -16.40 -9.43 -7.23
C GLU A 113 -16.29 -8.30 -8.26
N LYS A 114 -16.40 -7.03 -7.87
CA LYS A 114 -16.34 -5.89 -8.81
C LYS A 114 -14.95 -5.31 -9.02
N GLU A 115 -14.13 -5.23 -7.99
CA GLU A 115 -12.74 -4.75 -8.11
C GLU A 115 -11.81 -5.85 -8.62
N GLY A 116 -12.09 -7.11 -8.34
CA GLY A 116 -11.40 -8.24 -8.97
C GLY A 116 -11.59 -8.27 -10.49
N ALA A 117 -12.76 -7.86 -10.99
CA ALA A 117 -13.05 -7.78 -12.42
C ALA A 117 -12.50 -6.51 -13.09
N GLN A 118 -12.21 -5.42 -12.37
CA GLN A 118 -11.60 -4.18 -12.87
C GLN A 118 -10.12 -4.03 -12.48
N SER A 119 -9.40 -5.09 -12.52
CA SER A 119 -7.99 -5.35 -12.83
C SER A 119 -6.85 -4.58 -12.11
N GLY A 120 -7.01 -3.40 -11.56
CA GLY A 120 -5.88 -2.63 -11.03
C GLY A 120 -5.50 -2.96 -9.58
N THR A 121 -6.47 -3.19 -8.71
CA THR A 121 -6.29 -3.31 -7.25
C THR A 121 -5.98 -4.74 -6.79
N LEU A 122 -6.46 -5.76 -7.51
CA LEU A 122 -6.30 -7.18 -7.13
C LEU A 122 -4.85 -7.57 -6.85
N ARG A 123 -3.90 -7.08 -7.66
CA ARG A 123 -2.46 -7.41 -7.56
C ARG A 123 -1.80 -6.98 -6.25
N TYR A 124 -2.40 -6.02 -5.52
CA TYR A 124 -1.91 -5.52 -4.23
C TYR A 124 -2.60 -6.18 -3.04
N MET A 125 -3.61 -7.02 -3.27
CA MET A 125 -4.32 -7.69 -2.18
C MET A 125 -3.47 -8.81 -1.59
N SER A 126 -3.43 -8.87 -0.27
CA SER A 126 -2.72 -9.94 0.44
C SER A 126 -3.49 -11.27 0.38
N PRO A 127 -2.78 -12.43 0.48
CA PRO A 127 -3.40 -13.75 0.48
C PRO A 127 -4.54 -13.88 1.52
N GLU A 128 -4.28 -13.44 2.75
CA GLU A 128 -5.27 -13.51 3.84
C GLU A 128 -6.49 -12.62 3.60
N ARG A 129 -6.32 -11.48 2.92
CA ARG A 129 -7.45 -10.63 2.54
C ARG A 129 -8.33 -11.31 1.50
N LEU A 130 -7.73 -11.95 0.50
CA LEU A 130 -8.47 -12.67 -0.56
C LEU A 130 -9.20 -13.89 0.00
N VAL A 131 -8.57 -14.64 0.92
CA VAL A 131 -9.16 -15.86 1.48
C VAL A 131 -10.21 -15.57 2.55
N HIS A 132 -9.96 -14.60 3.43
CA HIS A 132 -10.80 -14.36 4.61
C HIS A 132 -11.62 -13.08 4.53
N GLY A 133 -11.40 -12.23 3.53
CA GLY A 133 -12.08 -10.92 3.38
C GLY A 133 -11.75 -9.90 4.47
N VAL A 134 -10.68 -10.13 5.25
CA VAL A 134 -10.31 -9.28 6.40
C VAL A 134 -9.12 -8.41 6.05
N ASN A 135 -9.26 -7.09 6.29
CA ASN A 135 -8.14 -6.16 6.21
C ASN A 135 -7.48 -6.01 7.58
N THR A 136 -6.18 -6.08 7.61
CA THR A 136 -5.35 -5.94 8.80
C THR A 136 -4.19 -4.96 8.51
N PHE A 137 -3.47 -4.53 9.55
CA PHE A 137 -2.23 -3.75 9.39
C PHE A 137 -1.20 -4.52 8.54
N SER A 138 -1.16 -5.85 8.68
CA SER A 138 -0.30 -6.72 7.88
C SER A 138 -0.71 -6.80 6.41
N SER A 139 -2.02 -6.66 6.10
CA SER A 139 -2.51 -6.59 4.72
C SER A 139 -2.08 -5.29 4.03
N ASP A 140 -2.11 -4.16 4.74
CA ASP A 140 -1.58 -2.87 4.24
C ASP A 140 -0.07 -2.97 3.97
N GLN A 141 0.67 -3.66 4.87
CA GLN A 141 2.10 -3.86 4.70
C GLN A 141 2.42 -4.71 3.46
N TYR A 142 1.65 -5.75 3.18
CA TYR A 142 1.79 -6.55 1.96
C TYR A 142 1.54 -5.70 0.71
N ALA A 143 0.45 -4.94 0.67
CA ALA A 143 0.12 -4.05 -0.44
C ALA A 143 1.23 -3.02 -0.68
N PHE A 144 1.79 -2.47 0.40
CA PHE A 144 2.93 -1.57 0.35
C PHE A 144 4.18 -2.26 -0.22
N GLY A 145 4.46 -3.49 0.22
CA GLY A 145 5.56 -4.30 -0.32
C GLY A 145 5.42 -4.58 -1.81
N VAL A 146 4.22 -4.93 -2.29
CA VAL A 146 3.94 -5.11 -3.72
C VAL A 146 4.12 -3.80 -4.49
N THR A 147 3.72 -2.67 -3.91
CA THR A 147 3.93 -1.34 -4.49
C THR A 147 5.42 -1.06 -4.70
N LEU A 148 6.25 -1.25 -3.67
CA LEU A 148 7.70 -1.06 -3.80
C LEU A 148 8.34 -2.07 -4.76
N TYR A 149 7.87 -3.32 -4.74
CA TYR A 149 8.32 -4.36 -5.68
C TYR A 149 8.13 -3.90 -7.13
N GLU A 150 6.92 -3.41 -7.45
CA GLU A 150 6.58 -2.94 -8.80
C GLU A 150 7.44 -1.76 -9.23
N LEU A 151 7.69 -0.79 -8.34
CA LEU A 151 8.55 0.35 -8.62
C LEU A 151 10.02 -0.06 -8.89
N VAL A 152 10.54 -1.03 -8.15
CA VAL A 152 11.92 -1.52 -8.32
C VAL A 152 12.05 -2.44 -9.53
N ALA A 153 11.12 -3.40 -9.69
CA ALA A 153 11.17 -4.38 -10.77
C ALA A 153 10.60 -3.85 -12.10
N LYS A 154 9.92 -2.68 -12.08
CA LYS A 154 9.16 -2.11 -13.20
C LYS A 154 8.06 -3.06 -13.72
N SER A 155 7.64 -3.97 -12.89
CA SER A 155 6.63 -4.99 -13.17
C SER A 155 6.07 -5.55 -11.85
N PRO A 156 4.77 -5.86 -11.78
CA PRO A 156 4.22 -6.52 -10.61
C PRO A 156 4.78 -7.94 -10.43
N PRO A 157 4.64 -8.56 -9.24
CA PRO A 157 5.16 -9.91 -8.96
C PRO A 157 4.64 -11.01 -9.90
N PHE A 158 3.38 -10.90 -10.33
CA PHE A 158 2.72 -11.86 -11.21
C PHE A 158 2.16 -11.15 -12.44
N PRO A 159 3.02 -10.83 -13.45
CA PRO A 159 2.59 -10.05 -14.61
C PRO A 159 1.79 -10.87 -15.62
N GLY A 160 0.85 -10.22 -16.33
CA GLY A 160 0.19 -10.78 -17.51
C GLY A 160 -0.88 -11.83 -17.23
N LEU A 161 -1.26 -12.08 -15.98
CA LEU A 161 -2.28 -13.06 -15.63
C LEU A 161 -3.69 -12.47 -15.72
N ALA A 162 -4.68 -13.30 -16.07
CA ALA A 162 -6.08 -12.98 -15.93
C ALA A 162 -6.47 -12.86 -14.44
N PRO A 163 -7.51 -12.10 -14.08
CA PRO A 163 -7.86 -11.84 -12.67
C PRO A 163 -8.05 -13.11 -11.84
N GLU A 164 -8.70 -14.12 -12.39
CA GLU A 164 -8.97 -15.39 -11.70
C GLU A 164 -7.66 -16.16 -11.44
N GLU A 165 -6.77 -16.22 -12.43
CA GLU A 165 -5.46 -16.86 -12.30
C GLU A 165 -4.56 -16.11 -11.34
N LEU A 166 -4.58 -14.77 -11.39
CA LEU A 166 -3.83 -13.91 -10.45
C LEU A 166 -4.28 -14.16 -9.01
N MET A 167 -5.60 -14.20 -8.76
CA MET A 167 -6.15 -14.50 -7.44
C MET A 167 -5.70 -15.87 -6.93
N GLU A 168 -5.75 -16.90 -7.79
CA GLU A 168 -5.29 -18.25 -7.45
C GLU A 168 -3.80 -18.27 -7.08
N ARG A 169 -2.96 -17.58 -7.88
CA ARG A 169 -1.52 -17.46 -7.61
C ARG A 169 -1.24 -16.78 -6.28
N ILE A 170 -1.84 -15.61 -6.04
CA ILE A 170 -1.66 -14.89 -4.77
C ILE A 170 -2.05 -15.75 -3.57
N CYS A 171 -3.15 -16.53 -3.69
CA CYS A 171 -3.63 -17.37 -2.59
C CYS A 171 -2.80 -18.64 -2.35
N ARG A 172 -2.01 -19.11 -3.32
CA ARG A 172 -1.32 -20.41 -3.25
C ARG A 172 0.19 -20.33 -3.26
N GLU A 173 0.75 -19.27 -3.82
CA GLU A 173 2.19 -19.19 -4.04
C GLU A 173 2.79 -17.95 -3.36
N PRO A 174 4.00 -18.05 -2.81
CA PRO A 174 4.73 -16.88 -2.36
C PRO A 174 5.08 -15.99 -3.55
N VAL A 175 5.15 -14.68 -3.31
CA VAL A 175 5.67 -13.72 -4.28
C VAL A 175 7.08 -14.14 -4.69
N PRO A 176 7.40 -14.18 -6.01
CA PRO A 176 8.77 -14.44 -6.46
C PRO A 176 9.76 -13.46 -5.83
N PRO A 177 10.91 -13.92 -5.31
CA PRO A 177 11.87 -13.05 -4.67
C PRO A 177 12.33 -11.91 -5.59
N LEU A 178 12.19 -10.68 -5.12
CA LEU A 178 12.72 -9.52 -5.82
C LEU A 178 14.24 -9.62 -5.90
N LYS A 179 14.77 -9.38 -7.10
CA LYS A 179 16.22 -9.25 -7.36
C LYS A 179 16.48 -7.86 -7.90
N CYS A 180 17.32 -7.10 -7.24
CA CYS A 180 17.78 -5.79 -7.72
C CYS A 180 19.26 -5.59 -7.37
N SER A 181 19.82 -4.44 -7.76
CA SER A 181 21.23 -4.09 -7.49
C SER A 181 21.52 -3.91 -6.00
N GLU A 182 20.48 -3.64 -5.19
CA GLU A 182 20.57 -3.39 -3.75
C GLU A 182 19.97 -4.57 -2.98
N PRO A 183 20.78 -5.53 -2.49
CA PRO A 183 20.30 -6.73 -1.81
C PRO A 183 19.51 -6.43 -0.54
N ASP A 184 19.90 -5.39 0.22
CA ASP A 184 19.21 -5.01 1.46
C ASP A 184 17.82 -4.45 1.18
N LEU A 185 17.66 -3.61 0.14
CA LEU A 185 16.35 -3.14 -0.27
C LEU A 185 15.46 -4.31 -0.77
N ALA A 186 16.05 -5.24 -1.52
CA ALA A 186 15.34 -6.44 -1.93
C ALA A 186 14.90 -7.28 -0.72
N ALA A 187 15.74 -7.43 0.31
CA ALA A 187 15.39 -8.15 1.53
C ALA A 187 14.23 -7.49 2.28
N ILE A 188 14.25 -6.14 2.42
CA ILE A 188 13.16 -5.37 3.03
C ILE A 188 11.84 -5.62 2.29
N ILE A 189 11.85 -5.48 0.97
CA ILE A 189 10.63 -5.66 0.14
C ILE A 189 10.14 -7.11 0.21
N ASN A 190 11.03 -8.09 0.09
CA ASN A 190 10.69 -9.51 0.18
C ASN A 190 10.07 -9.88 1.55
N LYS A 191 10.54 -9.27 2.65
CA LYS A 191 9.94 -9.45 3.97
C LYS A 191 8.52 -8.89 4.02
N CYS A 192 8.26 -7.71 3.43
CA CYS A 192 6.91 -7.14 3.35
C CYS A 192 5.92 -8.04 2.62
N VAL A 193 6.33 -8.67 1.50
CA VAL A 193 5.48 -9.51 0.67
C VAL A 193 5.49 -10.99 1.08
N SER A 194 6.03 -11.31 2.26
CA SER A 194 6.02 -12.67 2.78
C SER A 194 4.60 -13.23 2.80
N PHE A 195 4.44 -14.48 2.35
CA PHE A 195 3.15 -15.13 2.21
C PHE A 195 2.40 -15.19 3.56
N ARG A 196 3.11 -15.55 4.63
CA ARG A 196 2.57 -15.60 5.99
C ARG A 196 2.63 -14.22 6.65
N PRO A 197 1.52 -13.68 7.17
CA PRO A 197 1.50 -12.38 7.84
C PRO A 197 2.51 -12.25 9.00
N GLU A 198 2.69 -13.31 9.76
CA GLU A 198 3.64 -13.38 10.89
C GLU A 198 5.12 -13.34 10.48
N SER A 199 5.42 -13.58 9.22
CA SER A 199 6.77 -13.48 8.67
C SER A 199 7.12 -12.08 8.17
N ARG A 200 6.14 -11.17 8.14
CA ARG A 200 6.32 -9.76 7.80
C ARG A 200 6.87 -8.97 8.97
N TYR A 201 7.01 -7.66 8.84
CA TYR A 201 7.34 -6.77 9.95
C TYR A 201 6.18 -6.71 10.96
N ARG A 202 6.49 -6.46 12.22
CA ARG A 202 5.48 -6.32 13.29
C ARG A 202 4.64 -5.05 13.12
N SER A 203 5.24 -4.01 12.53
CA SER A 203 4.59 -2.73 12.27
C SER A 203 5.21 -2.01 11.07
N MET A 204 4.55 -0.97 10.59
CA MET A 204 5.11 -0.06 9.60
C MET A 204 6.24 0.82 10.19
N ASP A 205 6.29 0.99 11.52
CA ASP A 205 7.42 1.66 12.18
C ASP A 205 8.69 0.82 12.03
N GLU A 206 8.66 -0.50 12.31
CA GLU A 206 9.81 -1.41 12.14
C GLU A 206 10.28 -1.45 10.67
N LEU A 207 9.35 -1.46 9.72
CA LEU A 207 9.67 -1.34 8.30
C LEU A 207 10.35 -0.01 7.98
N SER A 208 9.86 1.10 8.55
CA SER A 208 10.42 2.43 8.32
C SER A 208 11.85 2.54 8.85
N GLU A 209 12.15 1.88 9.97
CA GLU A 209 13.50 1.80 10.53
C GLU A 209 14.45 1.07 9.58
N ASP A 210 14.05 -0.08 9.02
CA ASP A 210 14.87 -0.80 8.04
C ASP A 210 15.11 0.00 6.76
N LEU A 211 14.11 0.73 6.25
CA LEU A 211 14.29 1.63 5.11
C LEU A 211 15.24 2.79 5.43
N LEU A 212 15.18 3.32 6.65
CA LEU A 212 16.10 4.37 7.11
C LEU A 212 17.52 3.84 7.24
N HIS A 213 17.72 2.64 7.81
CA HIS A 213 19.02 1.98 7.90
C HIS A 213 19.62 1.76 6.51
N PHE A 214 18.82 1.26 5.56
CA PHE A 214 19.26 1.12 4.16
C PHE A 214 19.75 2.46 3.58
N LEU A 215 18.99 3.54 3.76
CA LEU A 215 19.37 4.86 3.25
C LEU A 215 20.62 5.45 3.90
N ASN A 216 20.90 5.07 5.15
CA ASN A 216 22.09 5.46 5.90
C ASN A 216 23.27 4.51 5.69
N HIS A 217 23.15 3.47 4.86
CA HIS A 217 24.13 2.40 4.70
C HIS A 217 24.41 1.64 6.00
N GLU A 218 23.42 1.48 6.86
CA GLU A 218 23.46 0.72 8.10
C GLU A 218 22.88 -0.69 7.88
N PRO A 219 23.24 -1.68 8.71
CA PRO A 219 22.67 -3.04 8.60
C PRO A 219 21.15 -3.04 8.78
N VAL A 220 20.42 -3.75 7.90
CA VAL A 220 18.98 -3.89 7.97
C VAL A 220 18.58 -5.14 8.76
N GLY A 221 17.45 -5.06 9.48
CA GLY A 221 16.90 -6.19 10.23
C GLY A 221 16.23 -7.26 9.36
N ALA A 222 15.95 -6.96 8.07
CA ALA A 222 15.46 -7.93 7.14
C ALA A 222 16.55 -8.96 6.81
N SER A 223 16.32 -10.23 7.19
CA SER A 223 17.24 -11.31 6.78
C SER A 223 17.15 -11.52 5.28
N SER A 224 18.28 -11.52 4.59
CA SER A 224 18.32 -12.03 3.21
C SER A 224 17.86 -13.50 3.22
N PRO A 225 17.05 -13.95 2.26
CA PRO A 225 16.73 -15.38 2.18
C PRO A 225 18.04 -16.16 2.03
N SER A 226 18.27 -17.11 2.95
CA SER A 226 19.42 -18.01 2.84
C SER A 226 19.37 -18.69 1.47
N PRO A 227 20.49 -18.75 0.73
CA PRO A 227 20.55 -19.57 -0.47
C PRO A 227 20.23 -21.01 -0.09
N ALA A 228 19.19 -21.58 -0.73
CA ALA A 228 18.80 -22.97 -0.58
C ALA A 228 19.82 -23.90 -1.25
#